data_d7757eeeb909671346e6dbd3ec3051d8
#
_entry.id   d7757eeeb909671346e6dbd3ec3051d8
#
_cell.length_a   1.000
_cell.length_b   1.000
_cell.length_c   1.000
_cell.angle_alpha   90.00
_cell.angle_beta   90.00
_cell.angle_gamma   90.00
#
_symmetry.space_group_name_H-M   'P 1'
#
loop_
_entity.id
_entity.type
_entity.pdbx_description
1 polymer ?
#
loop_
_entity_poly.entity_id
_entity_poly.type
_entity_poly.pdbx_seq_one_letter_code
_entity_poly.pdbx_strand_id
1 'polypeptide(L)'
;MVKQEFQSVIISSGLLKRQVKVDIYHPTSHDESSSMNVLFINDGQDLVKMGFSRMIKNQFGSERTLIAIGIHAGIERRQEYGVAGIPDYLDRGNKAFVYSRFILDELIPYIKSVFPSTKIDKKYLAGFSLGGLMAFDMALEYPHEFSAVGVFSGSFWWRSKSLENGYVEEVDRIMHAKIRNKKREKHLRFFLQTGQLDETADRNNNGIIDSIDDTMGIIEELKRIGYEPNEQITYLELPDGKHEVETWGRVMPMYLQWLNQLK
;
A
#
# COMPACT_ATOMS: atom_id res chain seq x y z
N MET A 1 28.45 -1.91 16.44
CA MET A 1 27.67 -2.35 15.27
C MET A 1 26.21 -2.41 15.69
N VAL A 2 25.33 -1.60 15.07
CA VAL A 2 23.87 -1.67 15.33
C VAL A 2 23.40 -3.01 14.77
N LYS A 3 22.87 -3.88 15.62
CA LYS A 3 22.32 -5.19 15.20
C LYS A 3 21.19 -4.91 14.22
N GLN A 4 21.34 -5.33 12.98
CA GLN A 4 20.31 -5.18 11.94
C GLN A 4 19.10 -6.00 12.38
N GLU A 5 17.93 -5.37 12.52
CA GLU A 5 16.70 -6.02 13.03
C GLU A 5 15.83 -6.58 11.89
N PHE A 6 16.39 -6.75 10.72
CA PHE A 6 15.73 -7.34 9.54
C PHE A 6 16.77 -8.03 8.65
N GLN A 7 16.29 -8.95 7.83
CA GLN A 7 17.09 -9.65 6.82
C GLN A 7 16.80 -9.06 5.43
N SER A 8 17.84 -8.60 4.73
CA SER A 8 17.71 -8.22 3.32
C SER A 8 18.01 -9.42 2.42
N VAL A 9 17.15 -9.65 1.44
CA VAL A 9 17.29 -10.69 0.42
C VAL A 9 17.15 -10.11 -0.98
N ILE A 10 17.72 -10.79 -1.97
CA ILE A 10 17.56 -10.45 -3.39
C ILE A 10 16.79 -11.58 -4.06
N ILE A 11 15.64 -11.24 -4.64
CA ILE A 11 14.82 -12.19 -5.40
C ILE A 11 15.02 -11.92 -6.88
N SER A 12 15.44 -12.93 -7.63
CA SER A 12 15.51 -12.85 -9.10
C SER A 12 14.12 -13.10 -9.67
N SER A 13 13.42 -12.04 -10.06
CA SER A 13 12.07 -12.15 -10.62
C SER A 13 12.13 -12.49 -12.12
N GLY A 14 11.53 -13.61 -12.47
CA GLY A 14 11.30 -14.01 -13.86
C GLY A 14 10.22 -13.16 -14.55
N LEU A 15 9.24 -12.69 -13.78
CA LEU A 15 8.16 -11.84 -14.27
C LEU A 15 8.62 -10.40 -14.53
N LEU A 16 9.30 -9.78 -13.56
CA LEU A 16 9.83 -8.42 -13.69
C LEU A 16 11.14 -8.34 -14.48
N LYS A 17 11.78 -9.50 -14.74
CA LYS A 17 13.09 -9.62 -15.43
C LYS A 17 14.19 -8.76 -14.80
N ARG A 18 14.15 -8.68 -13.46
CA ARG A 18 15.13 -7.94 -12.65
C ARG A 18 15.30 -8.58 -11.27
N GLN A 19 16.34 -8.18 -10.60
CA GLN A 19 16.49 -8.44 -9.17
C GLN A 19 15.64 -7.48 -8.36
N VAL A 20 14.93 -8.01 -7.37
CA VAL A 20 14.13 -7.25 -6.42
C VAL A 20 14.74 -7.41 -5.04
N LYS A 21 15.17 -6.29 -4.45
CA LYS A 21 15.60 -6.30 -3.05
C LYS A 21 14.37 -6.26 -2.16
N VAL A 22 14.38 -7.12 -1.13
CA VAL A 22 13.29 -7.24 -0.17
C VAL A 22 13.88 -7.27 1.24
N ASP A 23 13.36 -6.46 2.13
CA ASP A 23 13.73 -6.45 3.55
C ASP A 23 12.63 -7.16 4.34
N ILE A 24 13.01 -8.24 5.05
CA ILE A 24 12.12 -9.09 5.85
C ILE A 24 12.29 -8.77 7.31
N TYR A 25 11.27 -8.18 7.93
CA TYR A 25 11.18 -7.87 9.35
C TYR A 25 10.38 -8.99 10.03
N HIS A 26 11.02 -9.82 10.81
CA HIS A 26 10.38 -10.95 11.50
C HIS A 26 10.74 -11.00 12.98
N PRO A 27 9.93 -11.65 13.83
CA PRO A 27 10.28 -11.87 15.22
C PRO A 27 11.59 -12.67 15.35
N THR A 28 12.40 -12.33 16.36
CA THR A 28 13.64 -13.08 16.66
C THR A 28 13.39 -14.41 17.33
N SER A 29 12.23 -14.57 17.96
CA SER A 29 11.74 -15.82 18.54
C SER A 29 10.23 -15.88 18.28
N HIS A 30 9.78 -16.92 17.66
CA HIS A 30 8.36 -17.25 17.50
C HIS A 30 8.19 -18.74 17.69
N ASP A 31 7.03 -19.14 18.20
CA ASP A 31 6.63 -20.53 18.16
C ASP A 31 6.27 -20.86 16.70
N GLU A 32 7.04 -21.79 16.11
CA GLU A 32 6.83 -22.20 14.70
C GLU A 32 5.41 -22.74 14.43
N SER A 33 4.69 -23.12 15.47
CA SER A 33 3.28 -23.54 15.38
C SER A 33 2.28 -22.40 15.38
N SER A 34 2.71 -21.15 15.66
CA SER A 34 1.83 -20.00 15.73
C SER A 34 1.45 -19.47 14.35
N SER A 35 0.22 -18.98 14.20
CA SER A 35 -0.20 -18.26 12.98
C SER A 35 0.34 -16.83 13.00
N MET A 36 0.73 -16.33 11.82
CA MET A 36 1.26 -14.98 11.64
C MET A 36 0.55 -14.27 10.50
N ASN A 37 0.43 -12.96 10.63
CA ASN A 37 0.01 -12.10 9.53
C ASN A 37 1.23 -11.65 8.73
N VAL A 38 1.05 -11.31 7.46
CA VAL A 38 2.12 -10.77 6.59
C VAL A 38 1.68 -9.43 6.02
N LEU A 39 2.53 -8.41 6.19
CA LEU A 39 2.34 -7.08 5.64
C LEU A 39 3.36 -6.83 4.52
N PHE A 40 2.91 -6.65 3.29
CA PHE A 40 3.73 -6.26 2.15
C PHE A 40 3.69 -4.74 1.99
N ILE A 41 4.86 -4.10 1.94
CA ILE A 41 4.99 -2.64 1.90
C ILE A 41 5.76 -2.25 0.64
N ASN A 42 5.11 -1.55 -0.27
CA ASN A 42 5.77 -0.93 -1.42
C ASN A 42 6.69 0.22 -0.97
N ASP A 43 7.74 0.47 -1.74
CA ASP A 43 8.77 1.46 -1.40
C ASP A 43 9.53 1.12 -0.11
N GLY A 44 9.86 -0.15 0.08
CA GLY A 44 10.57 -0.69 1.25
C GLY A 44 11.91 -0.02 1.56
N GLN A 45 12.55 0.65 0.59
CA GLN A 45 13.78 1.41 0.78
C GLN A 45 13.64 2.56 1.79
N ASP A 46 12.43 3.05 2.02
CA ASP A 46 12.17 4.18 2.92
C ASP A 46 11.93 3.75 4.38
N LEU A 47 11.67 2.47 4.63
CA LEU A 47 11.37 1.94 5.96
C LEU A 47 12.51 2.12 6.96
N VAL A 48 13.75 2.01 6.51
CA VAL A 48 14.93 2.24 7.38
C VAL A 48 14.97 3.69 7.86
N LYS A 49 14.70 4.65 6.98
CA LYS A 49 14.66 6.09 7.32
C LYS A 49 13.54 6.39 8.34
N MET A 50 12.43 5.68 8.26
CA MET A 50 11.32 5.79 9.23
C MET A 50 11.65 5.19 10.59
N GLY A 51 12.69 4.36 10.72
CA GLY A 51 12.96 3.58 11.93
C GLY A 51 11.97 2.44 12.15
N PHE A 52 11.50 1.82 11.07
CA PHE A 52 10.41 0.85 11.05
C PHE A 52 10.65 -0.37 11.95
N SER A 53 11.89 -0.87 12.07
CA SER A 53 12.25 -1.95 12.99
C SER A 53 11.84 -1.66 14.44
N ARG A 54 12.05 -0.41 14.88
CA ARG A 54 11.64 0.02 16.24
C ARG A 54 10.13 0.08 16.38
N MET A 55 9.44 0.55 15.33
CA MET A 55 7.98 0.65 15.32
C MET A 55 7.32 -0.72 15.45
N ILE A 56 7.75 -1.71 14.65
CA ILE A 56 7.28 -3.11 14.77
C ILE A 56 7.54 -3.66 16.15
N LYS A 57 8.77 -3.47 16.68
CA LYS A 57 9.14 -3.96 18.00
C LYS A 57 8.25 -3.38 19.10
N ASN A 58 7.97 -2.08 19.03
CA ASN A 58 7.14 -1.40 20.03
C ASN A 58 5.67 -1.86 19.95
N GLN A 59 5.15 -2.08 18.74
CA GLN A 59 3.73 -2.38 18.51
C GLN A 59 3.40 -3.86 18.78
N PHE A 60 4.28 -4.78 18.44
CA PHE A 60 4.00 -6.22 18.49
C PHE A 60 4.83 -6.94 19.57
N GLY A 61 5.79 -6.27 20.23
CA GLY A 61 6.59 -6.81 21.35
C GLY A 61 7.35 -8.10 20.99
N SER A 62 7.44 -9.01 21.97
CA SER A 62 8.02 -10.35 21.79
C SER A 62 7.03 -11.36 21.22
N GLU A 63 5.73 -11.13 21.37
CA GLU A 63 4.64 -11.97 20.83
C GLU A 63 4.25 -11.53 19.42
N ARG A 64 5.23 -11.19 18.59
CA ARG A 64 4.99 -10.68 17.25
C ARG A 64 4.20 -11.67 16.41
N THR A 65 3.01 -11.24 15.99
CA THR A 65 2.15 -11.99 15.06
C THR A 65 2.24 -11.44 13.65
N LEU A 66 3.22 -10.56 13.36
CA LEU A 66 3.39 -9.90 12.08
C LEU A 66 4.80 -10.09 11.51
N ILE A 67 4.87 -10.58 10.28
CA ILE A 67 6.03 -10.48 9.39
C ILE A 67 5.78 -9.29 8.46
N ALA A 68 6.72 -8.34 8.38
CA ALA A 68 6.60 -7.25 7.40
C ALA A 68 7.67 -7.40 6.32
N ILE A 69 7.27 -7.13 5.08
CA ILE A 69 8.04 -7.34 3.86
C ILE A 69 8.15 -6.00 3.14
N GLY A 70 9.29 -5.32 3.28
CA GLY A 70 9.57 -4.08 2.56
C GLY A 70 10.10 -4.38 1.15
N ILE A 71 9.33 -4.08 0.13
CA ILE A 71 9.67 -4.34 -1.27
C ILE A 71 10.31 -3.09 -1.85
N HIS A 72 11.59 -3.16 -2.20
CA HIS A 72 12.30 -2.02 -2.78
C HIS A 72 11.87 -1.77 -4.22
N ALA A 73 11.50 -0.54 -4.51
CA ALA A 73 11.24 -0.10 -5.87
C ALA A 73 12.49 -0.19 -6.73
N GLY A 74 12.32 -0.56 -7.99
CA GLY A 74 13.37 -0.54 -9.00
C GLY A 74 13.40 0.77 -9.79
N ILE A 75 14.29 0.85 -10.77
CA ILE A 75 14.39 2.00 -11.68
C ILE A 75 13.09 2.21 -12.49
N GLU A 76 12.35 1.13 -12.73
CA GLU A 76 11.08 1.15 -13.46
C GLU A 76 9.86 1.37 -12.55
N ARG A 77 10.05 1.91 -11.33
CA ARG A 77 8.97 2.15 -10.37
C ARG A 77 7.71 2.77 -10.99
N ARG A 78 7.88 3.74 -11.90
CA ARG A 78 6.76 4.42 -12.56
C ARG A 78 6.00 3.55 -13.56
N GLN A 79 6.61 2.47 -14.05
CA GLN A 79 5.99 1.50 -14.93
C GLN A 79 5.40 0.32 -14.14
N GLU A 80 6.05 -0.05 -13.04
CA GLU A 80 5.64 -1.17 -12.20
C GLU A 80 4.51 -0.81 -11.23
N TYR A 81 4.34 0.47 -10.87
CA TYR A 81 3.27 0.95 -9.98
C TYR A 81 2.19 1.69 -10.78
N GLY A 82 0.95 1.55 -10.34
CA GLY A 82 -0.23 2.15 -10.98
C GLY A 82 -1.47 1.31 -10.76
N VAL A 83 -2.39 1.38 -11.71
CA VAL A 83 -3.60 0.53 -11.76
C VAL A 83 -3.36 -0.59 -12.76
N ALA A 84 -3.44 -1.84 -12.30
CA ALA A 84 -3.13 -3.02 -13.11
C ALA A 84 -4.01 -3.09 -14.37
N GLY A 85 -3.34 -3.15 -15.54
CA GLY A 85 -4.00 -3.20 -16.85
C GLY A 85 -4.54 -1.88 -17.37
N ILE A 86 -4.41 -0.78 -16.61
CA ILE A 86 -4.92 0.54 -17.02
C ILE A 86 -3.85 1.61 -16.74
N PRO A 87 -2.88 1.77 -17.66
CA PRO A 87 -1.87 2.83 -17.56
C PRO A 87 -2.52 4.22 -17.61
N ASP A 88 -1.82 5.23 -17.10
CA ASP A 88 -2.29 6.58 -17.19
C ASP A 88 -2.03 7.19 -18.59
N TYR A 89 -2.45 8.44 -18.80
CA TYR A 89 -2.32 9.14 -20.09
C TYR A 89 -0.86 9.36 -20.58
N LEU A 90 0.13 9.11 -19.73
CA LEU A 90 1.57 9.11 -20.06
C LEU A 90 2.15 7.70 -20.22
N ASP A 91 1.30 6.68 -20.31
CA ASP A 91 1.67 5.26 -20.35
C ASP A 91 2.48 4.80 -19.13
N ARG A 92 2.35 5.48 -17.97
CA ARG A 92 2.89 5.01 -16.71
C ARG A 92 2.03 3.86 -16.19
N GLY A 93 2.61 2.93 -15.42
CA GLY A 93 1.90 1.78 -14.87
C GLY A 93 1.62 0.66 -15.89
N ASN A 94 2.24 0.68 -17.06
CA ASN A 94 2.02 -0.36 -18.07
C ASN A 94 2.54 -1.75 -17.65
N LYS A 95 3.36 -1.83 -16.57
CA LYS A 95 3.82 -3.07 -15.94
C LYS A 95 3.13 -3.37 -14.60
N ALA A 96 2.13 -2.57 -14.18
CA ALA A 96 1.48 -2.74 -12.87
C ALA A 96 0.83 -4.13 -12.71
N PHE A 97 0.26 -4.69 -13.79
CA PHE A 97 -0.25 -6.06 -13.78
C PHE A 97 0.87 -7.08 -13.56
N VAL A 98 2.02 -6.91 -14.21
CA VAL A 98 3.17 -7.80 -14.04
C VAL A 98 3.72 -7.73 -12.62
N TYR A 99 3.75 -6.52 -12.02
CA TYR A 99 4.14 -6.34 -10.62
C TYR A 99 3.17 -7.03 -9.66
N SER A 100 1.86 -6.95 -9.89
CA SER A 100 0.88 -7.72 -9.11
C SER A 100 1.17 -9.21 -9.16
N ARG A 101 1.45 -9.75 -10.36
CA ARG A 101 1.78 -11.16 -10.55
C ARG A 101 3.09 -11.54 -9.86
N PHE A 102 4.11 -10.67 -9.88
CA PHE A 102 5.33 -10.88 -9.10
C PHE A 102 5.03 -11.08 -7.61
N ILE A 103 4.19 -10.24 -7.01
CA ILE A 103 3.84 -10.40 -5.59
C ILE A 103 3.11 -11.71 -5.35
N LEU A 104 2.13 -12.04 -6.20
CA LEU A 104 1.29 -13.22 -6.01
C LEU A 104 2.00 -14.53 -6.31
N ASP A 105 2.76 -14.57 -7.41
CA ASP A 105 3.28 -15.83 -7.97
C ASP A 105 4.73 -16.11 -7.61
N GLU A 106 5.49 -15.07 -7.23
CA GLU A 106 6.91 -15.23 -6.88
C GLU A 106 7.17 -14.87 -5.41
N LEU A 107 6.76 -13.66 -4.95
CA LEU A 107 7.11 -13.17 -3.62
C LEU A 107 6.36 -13.92 -2.51
N ILE A 108 5.04 -14.07 -2.60
CA ILE A 108 4.25 -14.80 -1.58
C ILE A 108 4.71 -16.27 -1.45
N PRO A 109 4.92 -17.04 -2.55
CA PRO A 109 5.50 -18.37 -2.46
C PRO A 109 6.91 -18.39 -1.85
N TYR A 110 7.77 -17.42 -2.19
CA TYR A 110 9.08 -17.28 -1.59
C TYR A 110 8.99 -17.09 -0.06
N ILE A 111 8.15 -16.17 0.42
CA ILE A 111 7.95 -15.95 1.87
C ILE A 111 7.45 -17.23 2.55
N LYS A 112 6.52 -17.96 1.94
CA LYS A 112 6.09 -19.27 2.45
C LYS A 112 7.24 -20.28 2.54
N SER A 113 8.18 -20.27 1.61
CA SER A 113 9.35 -21.15 1.63
C SER A 113 10.38 -20.77 2.70
N VAL A 114 10.47 -19.47 3.06
CA VAL A 114 11.33 -18.97 4.15
C VAL A 114 10.75 -19.32 5.52
N PHE A 115 9.42 -19.38 5.63
CA PHE A 115 8.70 -19.69 6.89
C PHE A 115 7.81 -20.92 6.72
N PRO A 116 8.37 -22.12 6.46
CA PRO A 116 7.60 -23.30 6.04
C PRO A 116 6.66 -23.84 7.12
N SER A 117 7.03 -23.66 8.39
CA SER A 117 6.24 -24.13 9.54
C SER A 117 5.20 -23.10 10.00
N THR A 118 5.26 -21.86 9.50
CA THR A 118 4.39 -20.77 9.93
C THR A 118 3.09 -20.76 9.11
N LYS A 119 1.95 -20.85 9.78
CA LYS A 119 0.65 -20.63 9.14
C LYS A 119 0.46 -19.12 8.88
N ILE A 120 0.34 -18.70 7.63
CA ILE A 120 -0.04 -17.32 7.29
C ILE A 120 -1.56 -17.21 7.41
N ASP A 121 -2.04 -16.35 8.32
CA ASP A 121 -3.47 -16.15 8.57
C ASP A 121 -4.02 -15.06 7.66
N LYS A 122 -3.51 -13.83 7.78
CA LYS A 122 -3.94 -12.70 6.95
C LYS A 122 -2.75 -12.06 6.23
N LYS A 123 -3.03 -11.52 5.06
CA LYS A 123 -2.09 -10.71 4.29
C LYS A 123 -2.61 -9.28 4.15
N TYR A 124 -1.72 -8.33 4.32
CA TYR A 124 -1.98 -6.90 4.26
C TYR A 124 -1.06 -6.24 3.25
N LEU A 125 -1.49 -5.12 2.71
CA LEU A 125 -0.72 -4.28 1.82
C LEU A 125 -0.52 -2.89 2.40
N ALA A 126 0.59 -2.25 2.07
CA ALA A 126 0.77 -0.82 2.31
C ALA A 126 1.66 -0.20 1.24
N GLY A 127 1.58 1.13 1.13
CA GLY A 127 2.48 1.87 0.25
C GLY A 127 2.31 3.38 0.35
N PHE A 128 3.29 4.07 -0.21
CA PHE A 128 3.41 5.53 -0.18
C PHE A 128 3.25 6.09 -1.58
N SER A 129 2.51 7.20 -1.74
CA SER A 129 2.36 7.85 -3.04
C SER A 129 1.89 6.87 -4.12
N LEU A 130 2.64 6.71 -5.19
CA LEU A 130 2.34 5.74 -6.26
C LEU A 130 2.36 4.28 -5.78
N GLY A 131 3.21 3.96 -4.78
CA GLY A 131 3.21 2.65 -4.11
C GLY A 131 1.93 2.40 -3.32
N GLY A 132 1.30 3.47 -2.80
CA GLY A 132 -0.01 3.43 -2.16
C GLY A 132 -1.14 3.13 -3.14
N LEU A 133 -1.14 3.77 -4.31
CA LEU A 133 -2.08 3.47 -5.40
C LEU A 133 -1.99 1.99 -5.81
N MET A 134 -0.76 1.48 -6.00
CA MET A 134 -0.52 0.08 -6.37
C MET A 134 -1.01 -0.89 -5.30
N ALA A 135 -0.76 -0.60 -4.02
CA ALA A 135 -1.24 -1.41 -2.91
C ALA A 135 -2.78 -1.42 -2.85
N PHE A 136 -3.39 -0.27 -3.03
CA PHE A 136 -4.84 -0.12 -3.04
C PHE A 136 -5.49 -0.89 -4.19
N ASP A 137 -4.94 -0.76 -5.40
CA ASP A 137 -5.41 -1.50 -6.59
C ASP A 137 -5.33 -3.02 -6.37
N MET A 138 -4.22 -3.52 -5.84
CA MET A 138 -4.05 -4.94 -5.54
C MET A 138 -5.05 -5.44 -4.50
N ALA A 139 -5.34 -4.67 -3.45
CA ALA A 139 -6.30 -5.07 -2.43
C ALA A 139 -7.71 -5.21 -3.00
N LEU A 140 -8.11 -4.32 -3.91
CA LEU A 140 -9.41 -4.40 -4.59
C LEU A 140 -9.48 -5.49 -5.67
N GLU A 141 -8.36 -5.79 -6.32
CA GLU A 141 -8.32 -6.80 -7.39
C GLU A 141 -8.22 -8.22 -6.84
N TYR A 142 -7.52 -8.39 -5.72
CA TYR A 142 -7.28 -9.70 -5.10
C TYR A 142 -7.78 -9.77 -3.64
N PRO A 143 -9.09 -9.51 -3.40
CA PRO A 143 -9.63 -9.44 -2.04
C PRO A 143 -9.57 -10.78 -1.29
N HIS A 144 -9.50 -11.91 -2.00
CA HIS A 144 -9.30 -13.22 -1.38
C HIS A 144 -7.88 -13.44 -0.85
N GLU A 145 -6.92 -12.65 -1.32
CA GLU A 145 -5.53 -12.71 -0.87
C GLU A 145 -5.24 -11.69 0.23
N PHE A 146 -5.87 -10.51 0.18
CA PHE A 146 -5.56 -9.41 1.08
C PHE A 146 -6.79 -8.97 1.89
N SER A 147 -6.57 -8.73 3.18
CA SER A 147 -7.64 -8.36 4.12
C SER A 147 -7.63 -6.87 4.48
N ALA A 148 -6.51 -6.18 4.27
CA ALA A 148 -6.42 -4.74 4.56
C ALA A 148 -5.34 -4.07 3.72
N VAL A 149 -5.50 -2.75 3.52
CA VAL A 149 -4.52 -1.91 2.84
C VAL A 149 -4.34 -0.57 3.55
N GLY A 150 -3.06 -0.14 3.69
CA GLY A 150 -2.67 1.19 4.15
C GLY A 150 -2.12 2.02 3.00
N VAL A 151 -2.67 3.20 2.81
CA VAL A 151 -2.27 4.14 1.76
C VAL A 151 -1.86 5.46 2.39
N PHE A 152 -0.63 5.86 2.16
CA PHE A 152 -0.07 7.10 2.68
C PHE A 152 0.15 8.07 1.52
N SER A 153 -0.57 9.19 1.51
CA SER A 153 -0.57 10.19 0.43
C SER A 153 -0.68 9.56 -0.96
N GLY A 154 -1.71 8.73 -1.17
CA GLY A 154 -1.89 7.92 -2.37
C GLY A 154 -2.03 8.73 -3.66
N SER A 155 -1.39 8.27 -4.75
CA SER A 155 -1.46 8.93 -6.07
C SER A 155 -2.80 8.69 -6.77
N PHE A 156 -3.91 9.02 -6.13
CA PHE A 156 -5.26 8.80 -6.66
C PHE A 156 -5.66 9.75 -7.82
N TRP A 157 -4.80 10.73 -8.14
CA TRP A 157 -4.88 11.55 -9.35
C TRP A 157 -4.69 10.76 -10.66
N TRP A 158 -4.48 9.45 -10.60
CA TRP A 158 -4.26 8.56 -11.74
C TRP A 158 -5.40 8.67 -12.75
N ARG A 159 -5.11 9.19 -13.96
CA ARG A 159 -6.13 9.57 -14.93
C ARG A 159 -5.81 9.15 -16.35
N SER A 160 -6.86 8.96 -17.16
CA SER A 160 -6.78 8.53 -18.57
C SER A 160 -6.49 9.65 -19.56
N LYS A 161 -6.70 10.92 -19.14
CA LYS A 161 -6.44 12.12 -19.97
C LYS A 161 -5.68 13.18 -19.18
N SER A 162 -4.89 14.00 -19.89
CA SER A 162 -4.33 15.22 -19.29
C SER A 162 -5.41 16.28 -19.08
N LEU A 163 -5.16 17.19 -18.13
CA LEU A 163 -6.14 18.26 -17.81
C LEU A 163 -6.47 19.15 -19.01
N GLU A 164 -5.50 19.35 -19.92
CA GLU A 164 -5.68 20.19 -21.11
C GLU A 164 -6.41 19.50 -22.27
N ASN A 165 -6.61 18.17 -22.21
CA ASN A 165 -7.16 17.37 -23.29
C ASN A 165 -8.60 16.90 -23.04
N GLY A 166 -9.43 17.76 -22.45
CA GLY A 166 -10.83 17.43 -22.21
C GLY A 166 -11.04 16.43 -21.06
N TYR A 167 -10.24 16.56 -20.02
CA TYR A 167 -10.39 15.81 -18.77
C TYR A 167 -11.77 16.03 -18.14
N VAL A 168 -12.41 14.92 -17.76
CA VAL A 168 -13.69 14.89 -17.02
C VAL A 168 -13.49 14.08 -15.78
N GLU A 169 -13.61 14.73 -14.63
CA GLU A 169 -13.27 14.15 -13.31
C GLU A 169 -14.00 12.84 -13.02
N GLU A 170 -15.30 12.77 -13.29
CA GLU A 170 -16.13 11.59 -13.02
C GLU A 170 -15.77 10.40 -13.92
N VAL A 171 -15.14 10.65 -15.08
CA VAL A 171 -14.86 9.63 -16.09
C VAL A 171 -13.39 9.26 -16.11
N ASP A 172 -12.50 10.25 -16.06
CA ASP A 172 -11.08 10.08 -16.36
C ASP A 172 -10.22 9.72 -15.14
N ARG A 173 -10.74 9.83 -13.90
CA ARG A 173 -10.06 9.29 -12.69
C ARG A 173 -10.18 7.77 -12.66
N ILE A 174 -9.11 7.09 -13.07
CA ILE A 174 -9.10 5.63 -13.35
C ILE A 174 -9.47 4.82 -12.11
N MET A 175 -8.87 5.11 -10.94
CA MET A 175 -9.13 4.31 -9.73
C MET A 175 -10.55 4.49 -9.22
N HIS A 176 -11.08 5.71 -9.25
CA HIS A 176 -12.48 6.01 -8.89
C HIS A 176 -13.46 5.25 -9.80
N ALA A 177 -13.24 5.32 -11.11
CA ALA A 177 -14.07 4.58 -12.08
C ALA A 177 -13.96 3.05 -11.88
N LYS A 178 -12.79 2.54 -11.52
CA LYS A 178 -12.58 1.12 -11.24
C LYS A 178 -13.39 0.65 -10.02
N ILE A 179 -13.42 1.44 -8.93
CA ILE A 179 -14.19 1.11 -7.71
C ILE A 179 -15.67 0.97 -8.02
N ARG A 180 -16.26 1.85 -8.84
CA ARG A 180 -17.70 1.81 -9.22
C ARG A 180 -18.13 0.47 -9.81
N ASN A 181 -17.21 -0.24 -10.43
CA ASN A 181 -17.46 -1.55 -11.05
C ASN A 181 -17.12 -2.74 -10.15
N LYS A 182 -16.71 -2.49 -8.89
CA LYS A 182 -16.41 -3.54 -7.91
C LYS A 182 -17.61 -3.82 -7.00
N LYS A 183 -17.58 -4.99 -6.38
CA LYS A 183 -18.50 -5.36 -5.30
C LYS A 183 -17.79 -5.19 -3.97
N ARG A 184 -18.56 -4.81 -2.94
CA ARG A 184 -18.04 -4.76 -1.57
C ARG A 184 -17.59 -6.15 -1.11
N GLU A 185 -16.40 -6.21 -0.56
CA GLU A 185 -15.88 -7.36 0.17
C GLU A 185 -15.92 -7.06 1.68
N LYS A 186 -16.75 -7.80 2.43
CA LYS A 186 -17.07 -7.48 3.83
C LYS A 186 -15.85 -7.46 4.76
N HIS A 187 -14.82 -8.26 4.44
CA HIS A 187 -13.62 -8.38 5.26
C HIS A 187 -12.53 -7.34 4.93
N LEU A 188 -12.60 -6.71 3.74
CA LEU A 188 -11.56 -5.78 3.31
C LEU A 188 -11.65 -4.46 4.08
N ARG A 189 -10.49 -3.96 4.51
CA ARG A 189 -10.34 -2.74 5.34
C ARG A 189 -9.35 -1.78 4.69
N PHE A 190 -9.60 -0.50 4.83
CA PHE A 190 -8.81 0.58 4.23
C PHE A 190 -8.36 1.55 5.31
N PHE A 191 -7.07 1.82 5.35
CA PHE A 191 -6.47 2.92 6.11
C PHE A 191 -5.90 3.91 5.10
N LEU A 192 -6.46 5.11 5.03
CA LEU A 192 -6.09 6.15 4.08
C LEU A 192 -5.54 7.35 4.86
N GLN A 193 -4.40 7.90 4.42
CA GLN A 193 -3.80 9.06 5.05
C GLN A 193 -3.41 10.10 4.00
N THR A 194 -3.62 11.37 4.32
CA THR A 194 -3.17 12.54 3.55
C THR A 194 -2.58 13.60 4.48
N GLY A 195 -1.78 14.51 3.91
CA GLY A 195 -1.32 15.71 4.59
C GLY A 195 -1.87 16.96 3.91
N GLN A 196 -2.21 18.01 4.68
CA GLN A 196 -2.69 19.28 4.12
C GLN A 196 -1.61 20.05 3.35
N LEU A 197 -0.35 19.63 3.48
CA LEU A 197 0.80 20.20 2.80
C LEU A 197 1.45 19.18 1.83
N ASP A 198 0.71 18.16 1.40
CA ASP A 198 1.23 17.14 0.46
C ASP A 198 1.60 17.75 -0.89
N GLU A 199 0.86 18.78 -1.31
CA GLU A 199 1.07 19.53 -2.56
C GLU A 199 0.35 20.89 -2.50
N THR A 200 0.34 21.62 -3.61
CA THR A 200 -0.38 22.90 -3.74
C THR A 200 -1.38 22.90 -4.90
N ALA A 201 -1.46 21.80 -5.66
CA ALA A 201 -2.38 21.70 -6.77
C ALA A 201 -3.83 21.62 -6.28
N ASP A 202 -4.70 22.38 -6.94
CA ASP A 202 -6.16 22.42 -6.73
C ASP A 202 -6.77 22.62 -8.14
N ARG A 203 -6.97 21.50 -8.87
CA ARG A 203 -7.36 21.51 -10.30
C ARG A 203 -8.76 22.02 -10.55
N ASN A 204 -9.65 21.89 -9.55
CA ASN A 204 -11.05 22.30 -9.67
C ASN A 204 -11.35 23.62 -8.95
N ASN A 205 -10.34 24.25 -8.32
CA ASN A 205 -10.42 25.51 -7.58
C ASN A 205 -11.48 25.49 -6.46
N ASN A 206 -11.61 24.37 -5.75
CA ASN A 206 -12.53 24.22 -4.63
C ASN A 206 -11.92 24.60 -3.28
N GLY A 207 -10.64 24.97 -3.22
CA GLY A 207 -9.89 25.32 -2.02
C GLY A 207 -9.31 24.11 -1.28
N ILE A 208 -9.40 22.91 -1.85
CA ILE A 208 -8.85 21.66 -1.31
C ILE A 208 -7.77 21.16 -2.29
N ILE A 209 -6.61 20.81 -1.77
CA ILE A 209 -5.52 20.27 -2.60
C ILE A 209 -5.92 18.91 -3.21
N ASP A 210 -5.42 18.64 -4.41
CA ASP A 210 -5.80 17.47 -5.20
C ASP A 210 -5.58 16.14 -4.47
N SER A 211 -4.51 15.99 -3.66
CA SER A 211 -4.25 14.76 -2.91
C SER A 211 -5.34 14.44 -1.88
N ILE A 212 -5.91 15.45 -1.24
CA ILE A 212 -7.05 15.30 -0.32
C ILE A 212 -8.32 15.03 -1.12
N ASP A 213 -8.60 15.86 -2.14
CA ASP A 213 -9.82 15.77 -2.93
C ASP A 213 -9.94 14.40 -3.62
N ASP A 214 -8.86 13.92 -4.21
CA ASP A 214 -8.81 12.57 -4.81
C ASP A 214 -9.00 11.45 -3.77
N THR A 215 -8.41 11.58 -2.58
CA THR A 215 -8.58 10.58 -1.52
C THR A 215 -10.01 10.58 -0.99
N MET A 216 -10.60 11.75 -0.79
CA MET A 216 -12.01 11.86 -0.40
C MET A 216 -12.95 11.30 -1.48
N GLY A 217 -12.63 11.52 -2.75
CA GLY A 217 -13.33 10.89 -3.87
C GLY A 217 -13.27 9.36 -3.83
N ILE A 218 -12.12 8.76 -3.51
CA ILE A 218 -11.99 7.30 -3.29
C ILE A 218 -12.91 6.84 -2.16
N ILE A 219 -12.95 7.57 -1.04
CA ILE A 219 -13.81 7.24 0.11
C ILE A 219 -15.28 7.26 -0.31
N GLU A 220 -15.70 8.27 -1.07
CA GLU A 220 -17.09 8.37 -1.55
C GLU A 220 -17.44 7.22 -2.51
N GLU A 221 -16.53 6.81 -3.40
CA GLU A 221 -16.77 5.66 -4.27
C GLU A 221 -16.84 4.34 -3.47
N LEU A 222 -15.99 4.16 -2.46
CA LEU A 222 -16.06 3.01 -1.56
C LEU A 222 -17.41 2.98 -0.80
N LYS A 223 -17.87 4.12 -0.28
CA LYS A 223 -19.18 4.24 0.38
C LYS A 223 -20.32 3.89 -0.58
N ARG A 224 -20.25 4.36 -1.83
CA ARG A 224 -21.27 4.11 -2.86
C ARG A 224 -21.47 2.62 -3.13
N ILE A 225 -20.40 1.82 -3.06
CA ILE A 225 -20.49 0.36 -3.20
C ILE A 225 -20.71 -0.37 -1.87
N GLY A 226 -20.93 0.37 -0.76
CA GLY A 226 -21.42 -0.16 0.51
C GLY A 226 -20.36 -0.37 1.60
N TYR A 227 -19.12 0.14 1.46
CA TYR A 227 -18.16 0.14 2.56
C TYR A 227 -18.52 1.22 3.59
N GLU A 228 -18.38 0.89 4.89
CA GLU A 228 -18.80 1.74 5.98
C GLU A 228 -17.64 2.53 6.59
N PRO A 229 -17.74 3.87 6.70
CA PRO A 229 -16.78 4.69 7.45
C PRO A 229 -16.65 4.23 8.91
N ASN A 230 -15.46 4.37 9.48
CA ASN A 230 -15.08 3.96 10.84
C ASN A 230 -15.18 2.45 11.14
N GLU A 231 -15.79 1.67 10.28
CA GLU A 231 -15.81 0.21 10.37
C GLU A 231 -14.80 -0.40 9.39
N GLN A 232 -14.90 -0.02 8.12
CA GLN A 232 -14.05 -0.56 7.04
C GLN A 232 -13.11 0.47 6.44
N ILE A 233 -13.42 1.76 6.59
CA ILE A 233 -12.61 2.87 6.09
C ILE A 233 -12.16 3.72 7.28
N THR A 234 -10.86 3.81 7.49
CA THR A 234 -10.22 4.74 8.42
C THR A 234 -9.52 5.81 7.60
N TYR A 235 -9.81 7.07 7.84
CA TYR A 235 -9.15 8.20 7.20
C TYR A 235 -8.46 9.07 8.23
N LEU A 236 -7.24 9.47 7.95
CA LEU A 236 -6.42 10.35 8.78
C LEU A 236 -5.84 11.48 7.92
N GLU A 237 -6.19 12.71 8.25
CA GLU A 237 -5.62 13.91 7.66
C GLU A 237 -4.70 14.62 8.65
N LEU A 238 -3.48 14.94 8.24
CA LEU A 238 -2.50 15.64 9.06
C LEU A 238 -2.41 17.11 8.66
N PRO A 239 -2.72 18.07 9.55
CA PRO A 239 -2.68 19.51 9.23
C PRO A 239 -1.29 19.99 8.80
N ASP A 240 -0.24 19.41 9.36
CA ASP A 240 1.18 19.72 9.07
C ASP A 240 1.87 18.66 8.19
N GLY A 241 1.10 17.68 7.69
CA GLY A 241 1.61 16.58 6.88
C GLY A 241 2.04 17.05 5.50
N LYS A 242 3.20 16.53 5.05
CA LYS A 242 3.78 16.75 3.72
C LYS A 242 3.97 15.44 3.00
N HIS A 243 4.12 15.49 1.69
CA HIS A 243 4.38 14.31 0.83
C HIS A 243 5.82 13.80 0.99
N GLU A 244 6.16 13.31 2.18
CA GLU A 244 7.52 12.93 2.54
C GLU A 244 7.59 11.79 3.56
N VAL A 245 8.74 11.12 3.58
CA VAL A 245 9.00 9.95 4.44
C VAL A 245 8.82 10.25 5.93
N GLU A 246 9.15 11.46 6.38
CA GLU A 246 9.01 11.88 7.78
C GLU A 246 7.54 11.91 8.21
N THR A 247 6.66 12.46 7.39
CA THR A 247 5.21 12.46 7.62
C THR A 247 4.67 11.04 7.70
N TRP A 248 5.00 10.20 6.73
CA TRP A 248 4.55 8.80 6.70
C TRP A 248 5.10 7.99 7.87
N GLY A 249 6.35 8.27 8.29
CA GLY A 249 6.96 7.66 9.46
C GLY A 249 6.26 8.02 10.77
N ARG A 250 5.66 9.21 10.91
CA ARG A 250 4.85 9.61 12.07
C ARG A 250 3.52 8.84 12.12
N VAL A 251 2.96 8.49 10.97
CA VAL A 251 1.66 7.80 10.86
C VAL A 251 1.80 6.29 10.91
N MET A 252 2.93 5.74 10.48
CA MET A 252 3.16 4.29 10.42
C MET A 252 2.86 3.57 11.74
N PRO A 253 3.21 4.07 12.95
CA PRO A 253 2.82 3.44 14.21
C PRO A 253 1.30 3.34 14.40
N MET A 254 0.54 4.35 13.94
CA MET A 254 -0.93 4.34 14.03
C MET A 254 -1.52 3.28 13.11
N TYR A 255 -0.98 3.15 11.90
CA TYR A 255 -1.37 2.09 10.97
C TYR A 255 -1.06 0.70 11.53
N LEU A 256 0.12 0.48 12.10
CA LEU A 256 0.50 -0.79 12.73
C LEU A 256 -0.41 -1.13 13.92
N GLN A 257 -0.77 -0.12 14.73
CA GLN A 257 -1.73 -0.28 15.82
C GLN A 257 -3.11 -0.65 15.28
N TRP A 258 -3.57 0.03 14.24
CA TRP A 258 -4.83 -0.27 13.57
C TRP A 258 -4.86 -1.70 13.03
N LEU A 259 -3.80 -2.17 12.35
CA LEU A 259 -3.69 -3.55 11.89
C LEU A 259 -3.79 -4.57 13.04
N ASN A 260 -3.16 -4.27 14.19
CA ASN A 260 -3.19 -5.15 15.36
C ASN A 260 -4.60 -5.27 15.99
N GLN A 261 -5.50 -4.35 15.69
CA GLN A 261 -6.89 -4.36 16.17
C GLN A 261 -7.84 -5.09 15.21
N LEU A 262 -7.42 -5.39 13.99
CA LEU A 262 -8.23 -6.11 13.01
C LEU A 262 -8.37 -7.59 13.41
N LYS A 263 -9.57 -7.95 13.84
CA LYS A 263 -9.94 -9.32 14.21
C LYS A 263 -10.15 -10.21 12.98
#